data_14ad0b518f5709ee3b2717b874c97892
#
_entry.id   14ad0b518f5709ee3b2717b874c97892
#
_cell.length_a   1.000
_cell.length_b   1.000
_cell.length_c   1.000
_cell.angle_alpha   90.00
_cell.angle_beta   90.00
_cell.angle_gamma   90.00
#
_symmetry.space_group_name_H-M   'P 1'
#
loop_
_entity.id
_entity.type
_entity.pdbx_description
1 polymer ?
#
loop_
_entity_poly.entity_id
_entity_poly.type
_entity_poly.pdbx_seq_one_letter_code
_entity_poly.pdbx_strand_id
1 'polypeptide(L)' 'MKKYDKQPWSSDERNVLRDYYYILDMQSLLDVLPDRTPNSIRKQVAYLKKRGWYFKKEQPQVNR' A
#
# COMPACT_ATOMS: atom_id res chain seq x y z
N MET A 1 -17.99 -15.62 11.98
CA MET A 1 -17.61 -15.08 11.51
C MET A 1 -17.11 -14.09 11.82
N LYS A 2 -16.48 -13.83 11.72
CA LYS A 2 -16.01 -12.90 12.03
C LYS A 2 -16.43 -11.85 11.39
N LYS A 3 -16.68 -11.03 11.88
CA LYS A 3 -17.07 -10.06 11.35
C LYS A 3 -16.01 -9.32 10.84
N TYR A 4 -15.98 -8.89 9.70
CA TYR A 4 -14.95 -8.16 9.16
C TYR A 4 -15.09 -6.74 9.52
N ASP A 5 -14.10 -6.20 10.19
CA ASP A 5 -14.14 -4.84 10.54
C ASP A 5 -13.42 -4.02 9.56
N LYS A 6 -14.06 -3.04 8.95
CA LYS A 6 -13.42 -2.21 8.06
C LYS A 6 -12.67 -1.20 8.80
N GLN A 7 -11.40 -1.19 8.77
CA GLN A 7 -10.62 -0.21 9.47
C GLN A 7 -10.12 0.82 8.52
N PRO A 8 -10.26 2.09 8.85
CA PRO A 8 -9.77 3.13 7.95
C PRO A 8 -8.27 3.04 7.83
N TRP A 9 -7.78 3.43 6.69
CA TRP A 9 -6.35 3.45 6.47
C TRP A 9 -5.77 4.68 7.13
N SER A 10 -4.69 4.50 7.86
CA SER A 10 -4.03 5.64 8.51
C SER A 10 -3.10 6.31 7.51
N SER A 11 -2.67 7.50 7.87
CA SER A 11 -1.70 8.21 7.04
C SER A 11 -0.43 7.42 6.86
N ASP A 12 0.03 6.79 7.94
CA ASP A 12 1.25 6.00 7.86
C ASP A 12 1.09 4.83 6.90
N GLU A 13 -0.05 4.17 6.94
CA GLU A 13 -0.29 3.04 6.05
C GLU A 13 -0.36 3.50 4.60
N ARG A 14 -1.01 4.62 4.36
CA ARG A 14 -1.08 5.14 3.00
C ARG A 14 0.31 5.52 2.49
N ASN A 15 1.13 6.08 3.37
CA ASN A 15 2.47 6.46 2.98
C ASN A 15 3.32 5.24 2.65
N VAL A 16 3.10 4.14 3.37
CA VAL A 16 3.81 2.91 3.05
C VAL A 16 3.46 2.46 1.64
N LEU A 17 2.19 2.51 1.28
CA LEU A 17 1.80 2.15 -0.07
C LEU A 17 2.42 3.08 -1.10
N ARG A 18 2.40 4.38 -0.83
CA ARG A 18 2.96 5.33 -1.76
C ARG A 18 4.42 5.06 -2.02
N ASP A 19 5.16 4.73 -0.96
CA ASP A 19 6.60 4.60 -1.07
C ASP A 19 7.04 3.22 -1.50
N TYR A 20 6.27 2.18 -1.20
CA TYR A 20 6.75 0.83 -1.37
C TYR A 20 5.89 -0.11 -2.19
N TYR A 21 4.70 0.31 -2.60
CA TYR A 21 3.79 -0.62 -3.25
C TYR A 21 4.41 -1.27 -4.49
N TYR A 22 5.13 -0.50 -5.28
CA TYR A 22 5.74 -1.04 -6.49
C TYR A 22 7.15 -1.56 -6.26
N ILE A 23 7.69 -1.33 -5.09
CA ILE A 23 9.05 -1.73 -4.77
C ILE A 23 9.09 -3.04 -4.04
N LEU A 24 8.20 -3.24 -3.07
CA LEU A 24 8.14 -4.47 -2.32
C LEU A 24 7.14 -5.40 -2.96
N ASP A 25 7.35 -6.70 -2.78
CA ASP A 25 6.35 -7.63 -3.25
C ASP A 25 5.20 -7.66 -2.24
N MET A 26 4.13 -8.36 -2.60
CA MET A 26 2.96 -8.37 -1.75
C MET A 26 3.24 -8.98 -0.39
N GLN A 27 4.08 -10.00 -0.34
CA GLN A 27 4.39 -10.63 0.92
C GLN A 27 5.06 -9.65 1.87
N SER A 28 6.01 -8.88 1.37
CA SER A 28 6.69 -7.89 2.19
C SER A 28 5.75 -6.77 2.61
N LEU A 29 4.86 -6.39 1.73
CA LEU A 29 3.88 -5.38 2.09
C LEU A 29 2.99 -5.88 3.22
N LEU A 30 2.60 -7.13 3.17
CA LEU A 30 1.77 -7.68 4.24
C LEU A 30 2.51 -7.74 5.55
N ASP A 31 3.84 -7.90 5.49
CA ASP A 31 4.62 -7.89 6.71
C ASP A 31 4.61 -6.53 7.38
N VAL A 32 4.62 -5.45 6.61
CA VAL A 32 4.59 -4.13 7.19
C VAL A 32 3.17 -3.61 7.38
N LEU A 33 2.19 -4.30 6.81
CA LEU A 33 0.79 -3.94 6.98
C LEU A 33 0.03 -5.17 7.44
N PRO A 34 0.32 -5.64 8.64
CA PRO A 34 -0.18 -6.94 9.07
C PRO A 34 -1.69 -7.06 9.17
N ASP A 35 -2.38 -5.95 9.28
CA ASP A 35 -3.83 -6.01 9.40
C ASP A 35 -4.52 -5.89 8.06
N ARG A 36 -3.81 -5.96 6.96
CA ARG A 36 -4.40 -5.78 5.65
C ARG A 36 -4.29 -7.05 4.83
N THR A 37 -5.15 -7.16 3.84
CA THR A 37 -5.12 -8.29 2.92
C THR A 37 -4.68 -7.80 1.56
N PRO A 38 -4.26 -8.70 0.69
CA PRO A 38 -3.88 -8.27 -0.65
C PRO A 38 -5.00 -7.53 -1.37
N ASN A 39 -6.23 -7.98 -1.20
CA ASN A 39 -7.35 -7.30 -1.83
C ASN A 39 -7.53 -5.89 -1.30
N SER A 40 -7.43 -5.72 0.01
CA SER A 40 -7.63 -4.39 0.57
C SER A 40 -6.51 -3.46 0.13
N ILE A 41 -5.29 -3.98 0.01
CA ILE A 41 -4.18 -3.18 -0.45
C ILE A 41 -4.42 -2.73 -1.89
N ARG A 42 -4.84 -3.63 -2.77
CA ARG A 42 -5.08 -3.27 -4.14
C ARG A 42 -6.20 -2.26 -4.28
N LYS A 43 -7.24 -2.42 -3.49
CA LYS A 43 -8.35 -1.48 -3.53
C LYS A 43 -7.92 -0.11 -3.05
N GLN A 44 -7.11 -0.08 -2.00
CA GLN A 44 -6.66 1.20 -1.49
C GLN A 44 -5.76 1.91 -2.48
N VAL A 45 -4.88 1.17 -3.15
CA VAL A 45 -4.01 1.77 -4.14
C VAL A 45 -4.84 2.37 -5.27
N ALA A 46 -5.86 1.64 -5.74
CA ALA A 46 -6.72 2.16 -6.79
C ALA A 46 -7.42 3.42 -6.34
N TYR A 47 -7.90 3.42 -5.11
CA TYR A 47 -8.59 4.57 -4.57
C TYR A 47 -7.66 5.78 -4.50
N LEU A 48 -6.44 5.58 -4.01
CA LEU A 48 -5.50 6.68 -3.89
C LEU A 48 -5.08 7.21 -5.25
N LYS A 49 -4.93 6.33 -6.23
CA LYS A 49 -4.59 6.79 -7.57
C LYS A 49 -5.68 7.67 -8.14
N LYS A 50 -6.92 7.33 -7.86
CA LYS A 50 -8.02 8.16 -8.31
C LYS A 50 -7.98 9.52 -7.65
N ARG A 51 -7.42 9.61 -6.47
CA ARG A 51 -7.32 10.88 -5.79
C ARG A 51 -6.08 11.66 -6.16
N GLY A 52 -5.30 11.13 -7.09
CA GLY A 52 -4.14 11.87 -7.57
C GLY A 52 -2.83 11.54 -6.90
N TRP A 53 -2.81 10.48 -6.11
CA TRP A 53 -1.57 10.10 -5.47
C TRP A 53 -0.60 9.51 -6.48
N TYR A 54 0.66 9.86 -6.33
CA TYR A 54 1.70 9.31 -7.17
C TYR A 54 2.46 8.26 -6.36
N PHE A 55 2.56 7.05 -6.91
CA PHE A 55 3.24 5.96 -6.22
C PHE A 55 4.62 5.78 -6.81
N LYS A 56 5.61 5.65 -5.96
CA LYS A 56 6.97 5.47 -6.41
C LYS A 56 7.10 4.11 -7.04
N LYS A 57 7.71 4.04 -8.19
CA LYS A 57 7.78 2.80 -8.91
C LYS A 57 9.09 2.12 -8.82
N GLU A 58 10.10 2.80 -8.38
CA GLU A 58 11.36 2.13 -8.27
C GLU A 58 12.17 2.81 -7.28
N GLN A 59 13.20 2.14 -6.83
CA GLN A 59 14.02 2.71 -5.86
C GLN A 59 14.79 3.79 -6.45
N PRO A 60 15.13 4.71 -5.69
CA PRO A 60 15.93 5.80 -6.14
C PRO A 60 17.24 5.26 -6.60
N GLN A 61 17.55 5.34 -7.79
CA GLN A 61 18.64 4.78 -8.26
C GLN A 61 19.45 5.68 -8.61
N VAL A 62 20.32 5.63 -8.49
CA VAL A 62 21.18 6.42 -8.77
C VAL A 62 21.56 6.40 -9.94
N ASN A 63 21.77 6.37 -10.60
CA ASN A 63 22.03 6.19 -11.64
C ASN A 63 22.44 6.73 -12.31
N ARG A 64 22.62 6.78 -12.38
CA ARG A 64 22.92 7.13 -12.98
C ARG A 64 23.27 7.55 -13.12
#